data_b59333a15343932ec27f4696ccf9da9c
#
_entry.id   b59333a15343932ec27f4696ccf9da9c
#
_cell.length_a   1.000
_cell.length_b   1.000
_cell.length_c   1.000
_cell.angle_alpha   90.00
_cell.angle_beta   90.00
_cell.angle_gamma   90.00
#
_symmetry.space_group_name_H-M   'P 1'
#
loop_
_entity.id
_entity.type
_entity.pdbx_description
1 polymer ?
#
loop_
_entity_poly.entity_id
_entity_poly.type
_entity_poly.pdbx_seq_one_letter_code
_entity_poly.pdbx_strand_id
1 'polypeptide(L)'
;MPQLPDVRLDGLYGDRILEHYRNPRNRRTVDDPDLEAKEFNPFCGDRVVLHLKLGDDGRVDQISADAEGCSIIQASASMLSEVINGKSLEEIAGFATDFRSMMHGKEVSQQILDRLDSLEALQVVRRYPVRIKC
;
A
#
# COMPACT_ATOMS: atom_id res chain seq x y z
N MET A 1 -1.87 -15.09 -19.92
CA MET A 1 -2.45 -14.00 -19.12
C MET A 1 -2.32 -12.70 -19.90
N PRO A 2 -3.41 -12.01 -20.14
CA PRO A 2 -3.29 -10.75 -20.86
C PRO A 2 -2.44 -9.77 -20.08
N GLN A 3 -1.51 -9.15 -20.78
CA GLN A 3 -0.68 -8.11 -20.14
C GLN A 3 -1.52 -6.86 -19.94
N LEU A 4 -1.47 -6.32 -18.73
CA LEU A 4 -2.05 -5.03 -18.45
C LEU A 4 -1.17 -3.93 -19.06
N PRO A 5 -1.76 -2.80 -19.49
CA PRO A 5 -0.96 -1.68 -19.96
C PRO A 5 0.08 -1.26 -18.93
N ASP A 6 1.28 -0.98 -19.40
CA ASP A 6 2.32 -0.48 -18.51
C ASP A 6 1.96 0.90 -17.98
N VAL A 7 2.11 1.07 -16.68
CA VAL A 7 1.96 2.38 -16.04
C VAL A 7 3.23 3.18 -16.29
N ARG A 8 3.07 4.41 -16.78
CA ARG A 8 4.21 5.30 -16.96
C ARG A 8 4.69 5.77 -15.59
N LEU A 9 5.89 5.34 -15.23
CA LEU A 9 6.49 5.63 -13.92
C LEU A 9 7.62 6.66 -14.09
N ASP A 10 7.28 7.80 -14.69
CA ASP A 10 8.20 8.91 -14.83
C ASP A 10 7.89 10.00 -13.81
N GLY A 11 8.90 10.79 -13.47
CA GLY A 11 8.80 11.84 -12.48
C GLY A 11 8.98 11.36 -11.05
N LEU A 12 8.80 12.26 -10.09
CA LEU A 12 9.05 11.99 -8.67
C LEU A 12 8.20 10.84 -8.11
N TYR A 13 6.91 10.81 -8.46
CA TYR A 13 6.01 9.76 -7.97
C TYR A 13 6.39 8.40 -8.53
N GLY A 14 6.77 8.36 -9.81
CA GLY A 14 7.24 7.13 -10.44
C GLY A 14 8.51 6.61 -9.79
N ASP A 15 9.44 7.49 -9.45
CA ASP A 15 10.69 7.14 -8.78
C ASP A 15 10.44 6.52 -7.41
N ARG A 16 9.49 7.05 -6.65
CA ARG A 16 9.10 6.49 -5.35
C ARG A 16 8.53 5.09 -5.49
N ILE A 17 7.66 4.88 -6.47
CA ILE A 17 7.06 3.56 -6.72
C ILE A 17 8.15 2.56 -7.10
N LEU A 18 9.05 2.93 -7.99
CA LEU A 18 10.14 2.06 -8.42
C LEU A 18 11.09 1.73 -7.27
N GLU A 19 11.38 2.69 -6.41
CA GLU A 19 12.26 2.49 -5.28
C GLU A 19 11.67 1.46 -4.30
N HIS A 20 10.37 1.59 -3.98
CA HIS A 20 9.70 0.62 -3.13
C HIS A 20 9.57 -0.75 -3.77
N TYR A 21 9.43 -0.81 -5.07
CA TYR A 21 9.40 -2.08 -5.79
C TYR A 21 10.76 -2.79 -5.75
N ARG A 22 11.84 -2.04 -5.92
CA ARG A 22 13.19 -2.61 -5.91
C ARG A 22 13.67 -2.97 -4.52
N ASN A 23 13.25 -2.21 -3.52
CA ASN A 23 13.67 -2.35 -2.12
C ASN A 23 12.45 -2.40 -1.20
N PRO A 24 11.63 -3.46 -1.27
CA PRO A 24 10.42 -3.53 -0.44
C PRO A 24 10.75 -3.57 1.04
N ARG A 25 10.01 -2.79 1.84
CA ARG A 25 10.16 -2.72 3.29
C ARG A 25 9.25 -3.73 3.97
N ASN A 26 9.67 -4.19 5.14
CA ASN A 26 8.86 -5.04 6.01
C ASN A 26 8.39 -6.35 5.34
N ARG A 27 9.15 -6.84 4.40
CA ARG A 27 8.91 -8.13 3.77
C ARG A 27 9.61 -9.22 4.57
N ARG A 28 9.08 -9.45 5.77
CA ARG A 28 9.67 -10.38 6.76
C ARG A 28 8.57 -11.22 7.38
N THR A 29 8.96 -12.22 8.16
CA THR A 29 8.01 -13.02 8.95
C THR A 29 7.76 -12.34 10.29
N VAL A 30 6.49 -12.25 10.67
CA VAL A 30 6.07 -11.82 12.00
C VAL A 30 5.61 -13.06 12.75
N ASP A 31 6.25 -13.34 13.87
CA ASP A 31 5.89 -14.47 14.71
C ASP A 31 4.65 -14.14 15.52
N ASP A 32 3.69 -15.07 15.55
CA ASP A 32 2.47 -14.99 16.35
C ASP A 32 1.72 -13.65 16.14
N PRO A 33 1.32 -13.34 14.88
CA PRO A 33 0.65 -12.07 14.60
C PRO A 33 -0.72 -11.99 15.27
N ASP A 34 -1.08 -10.78 15.71
CA ASP A 34 -2.41 -10.52 16.27
C ASP A 34 -3.47 -10.40 15.18
N LEU A 35 -3.08 -9.91 14.00
CA LEU A 35 -3.99 -9.71 12.87
C LEU A 35 -3.36 -10.21 11.59
N GLU A 36 -4.21 -10.78 10.73
CA GLU A 36 -3.84 -11.22 9.40
C GLU A 36 -4.88 -10.73 8.40
N ALA A 37 -4.42 -10.17 7.29
CA ALA A 37 -5.28 -9.81 6.18
C ALA A 37 -4.70 -10.40 4.89
N LYS A 38 -5.55 -11.08 4.13
CA LYS A 38 -5.20 -11.67 2.84
C LYS A 38 -6.21 -11.21 1.81
N GLU A 39 -5.70 -10.67 0.71
CA GLU A 39 -6.55 -10.24 -0.39
C GLU A 39 -5.96 -10.72 -1.71
N PHE A 40 -6.85 -10.98 -2.66
CA PHE A 40 -6.51 -11.47 -3.98
C PHE A 40 -7.33 -10.72 -5.02
N ASN A 41 -6.67 -10.22 -6.06
CA ASN A 41 -7.32 -9.56 -7.17
C ASN A 41 -7.34 -10.51 -8.38
N PRO A 42 -8.50 -11.08 -8.74
CA PRO A 42 -8.59 -12.06 -9.84
C PRO A 42 -8.31 -11.44 -11.21
N PHE A 43 -8.42 -10.13 -11.38
CA PHE A 43 -8.17 -9.49 -12.67
C PHE A 43 -6.70 -9.51 -13.08
N CYS A 44 -5.79 -9.39 -12.14
CA CYS A 44 -4.35 -9.33 -12.42
C CYS A 44 -3.56 -10.40 -11.69
N GLY A 45 -4.22 -11.25 -10.90
CA GLY A 45 -3.54 -12.28 -10.13
C GLY A 45 -2.74 -11.76 -8.95
N ASP A 46 -2.93 -10.49 -8.59
CA ASP A 46 -2.23 -9.90 -7.45
C ASP A 46 -2.73 -10.48 -6.15
N ARG A 47 -1.80 -10.69 -5.23
CA ARG A 47 -2.10 -11.17 -3.89
C ARG A 47 -1.27 -10.38 -2.89
N VAL A 48 -1.89 -10.03 -1.76
CA VAL A 48 -1.21 -9.37 -0.65
C VAL A 48 -1.56 -10.07 0.66
N VAL A 49 -0.57 -10.24 1.51
CA VAL A 49 -0.74 -10.78 2.85
C VAL A 49 -0.10 -9.81 3.83
N LEU A 50 -0.87 -9.37 4.81
CA LEU A 50 -0.39 -8.51 5.88
C LEU A 50 -0.49 -9.25 7.20
N HIS A 51 0.58 -9.19 7.99
CA HIS A 51 0.58 -9.67 9.36
C HIS A 51 0.97 -8.52 10.27
N LEU A 52 0.18 -8.27 11.30
CA LEU A 52 0.43 -7.20 12.26
C LEU A 52 0.55 -7.78 13.65
N LYS A 53 1.54 -7.30 14.39
CA LYS A 53 1.66 -7.55 15.82
C LYS A 53 1.49 -6.22 16.54
N LEU A 54 0.58 -6.19 17.52
CA LEU A 54 0.30 -4.98 18.29
C LEU A 54 1.13 -4.96 19.57
N GLY A 55 1.58 -3.77 19.93
CA GLY A 55 2.23 -3.54 21.22
C GLY A 55 1.22 -3.38 22.35
N ASP A 56 1.70 -3.22 23.56
CA ASP A 56 0.88 -3.05 24.76
C ASP A 56 -0.01 -1.81 24.69
N ASP A 57 0.39 -0.82 23.91
CA ASP A 57 -0.36 0.42 23.69
C ASP A 57 -1.40 0.32 22.58
N GLY A 58 -1.57 -0.86 21.97
CA GLY A 58 -2.51 -1.08 20.87
C GLY A 58 -2.03 -0.57 19.51
N ARG A 59 -0.79 -0.13 19.42
CA ARG A 59 -0.20 0.34 18.15
C ARG A 59 0.56 -0.78 17.47
N VAL A 60 0.70 -0.67 16.14
CA VAL A 60 1.44 -1.66 15.37
C VAL A 60 2.91 -1.63 15.77
N ASP A 61 3.38 -2.73 16.34
CA ASP A 61 4.76 -2.92 16.77
C ASP A 61 5.61 -3.61 15.72
N GLN A 62 5.04 -4.61 15.05
CA GLN A 62 5.67 -5.31 13.94
C GLN A 62 4.70 -5.48 12.79
N ILE A 63 5.21 -5.37 11.59
CA ILE A 63 4.42 -5.56 10.38
C ILE A 63 5.19 -6.39 9.37
N SER A 64 4.48 -7.29 8.72
CA SER A 64 4.94 -8.00 7.53
C SER A 64 3.98 -7.69 6.39
N ALA A 65 4.51 -7.27 5.27
CA ALA A 65 3.75 -7.04 4.05
C ALA A 65 4.40 -7.83 2.93
N ASP A 66 3.72 -8.87 2.46
CA ASP A 66 4.18 -9.68 1.35
C ASP A 66 3.17 -9.59 0.22
N ALA A 67 3.66 -9.31 -0.98
CA ALA A 67 2.80 -9.14 -2.14
C ALA A 67 3.38 -9.87 -3.34
N GLU A 68 2.50 -10.52 -4.10
CA GLU A 68 2.83 -11.14 -5.37
C GLU A 68 2.00 -10.50 -6.46
N GLY A 69 2.61 -10.20 -7.60
CA GLY A 69 1.93 -9.59 -8.73
C GLY A 69 2.79 -8.51 -9.38
N CYS A 70 2.12 -7.50 -9.92
CA CYS A 70 2.81 -6.43 -10.64
C CYS A 70 3.63 -5.52 -9.72
N SER A 71 4.42 -4.63 -10.32
CA SER A 71 5.25 -3.69 -9.56
C SER A 71 4.41 -2.76 -8.67
N ILE A 72 3.20 -2.42 -9.11
CA ILE A 72 2.33 -1.52 -8.36
C ILE A 72 1.89 -2.14 -7.04
N ILE A 73 1.43 -3.40 -7.04
CA ILE A 73 1.01 -4.04 -5.79
C ILE A 73 2.18 -4.27 -4.85
N GLN A 74 3.35 -4.62 -5.37
CA GLN A 74 4.52 -4.82 -4.54
C GLN A 74 5.00 -3.51 -3.92
N ALA A 75 5.04 -2.43 -4.69
CA ALA A 75 5.39 -1.11 -4.18
C ALA A 75 4.35 -0.61 -3.17
N SER A 76 3.06 -0.82 -3.46
CA SER A 76 1.97 -0.39 -2.58
C SER A 76 2.03 -1.07 -1.21
N ALA A 77 2.29 -2.37 -1.19
CA ALA A 77 2.44 -3.11 0.07
C ALA A 77 3.60 -2.58 0.90
N SER A 78 4.73 -2.29 0.26
CA SER A 78 5.89 -1.70 0.93
C SER A 78 5.57 -0.31 1.50
N MET A 79 4.95 0.56 0.71
CA MET A 79 4.55 1.90 1.14
C MET A 79 3.57 1.84 2.31
N LEU A 80 2.56 0.98 2.19
CA LEU A 80 1.56 0.81 3.25
C LEU A 80 2.21 0.37 4.54
N SER A 81 3.16 -0.57 4.48
CA SER A 81 3.83 -1.08 5.67
C SER A 81 4.57 0.02 6.43
N GLU A 82 5.16 0.97 5.72
CA GLU A 82 5.82 2.10 6.38
C GLU A 82 4.82 3.07 7.01
N VAL A 83 3.72 3.35 6.31
CA VAL A 83 2.72 4.31 6.77
C VAL A 83 2.01 3.83 8.03
N ILE A 84 1.67 2.55 8.11
CA ILE A 84 0.88 2.02 9.23
C ILE A 84 1.74 1.57 10.42
N ASN A 85 3.03 1.46 10.25
CA ASN A 85 3.92 1.07 11.35
C ASN A 85 3.87 2.13 12.46
N GLY A 86 3.68 1.69 13.70
CA GLY A 86 3.57 2.58 14.86
C GLY A 86 2.22 3.26 15.02
N LYS A 87 1.23 2.94 14.18
CA LYS A 87 -0.10 3.55 14.24
C LYS A 87 -1.09 2.65 14.96
N SER A 88 -2.15 3.26 15.50
CA SER A 88 -3.27 2.51 16.07
C SER A 88 -4.18 1.98 14.97
N LEU A 89 -5.02 0.99 15.29
CA LEU A 89 -5.99 0.46 14.33
C LEU A 89 -6.98 1.54 13.88
N GLU A 90 -7.34 2.45 14.77
CA GLU A 90 -8.22 3.57 14.44
C GLU A 90 -7.59 4.51 13.43
N GLU A 91 -6.31 4.85 13.63
CA GLU A 91 -5.56 5.66 12.67
C GLU A 91 -5.45 4.97 11.31
N ILE A 92 -5.21 3.66 11.30
CA ILE A 92 -5.13 2.86 10.07
C ILE A 92 -6.46 2.89 9.31
N ALA A 93 -7.58 2.77 10.01
CA ALA A 93 -8.91 2.86 9.39
C ALA A 93 -9.12 4.23 8.73
N GLY A 94 -8.65 5.30 9.37
CA GLY A 94 -8.67 6.65 8.80
C GLY A 94 -7.83 6.75 7.53
N PHE A 95 -6.63 6.20 7.53
CA PHE A 95 -5.77 6.16 6.35
C PHE A 95 -6.41 5.40 5.19
N ALA A 96 -7.09 4.29 5.47
CA ALA A 96 -7.76 3.52 4.44
C ALA A 96 -8.87 4.34 3.75
N THR A 97 -9.64 5.10 4.52
CA THR A 97 -10.68 5.98 3.99
C THR A 97 -10.06 7.08 3.13
N ASP A 98 -9.04 7.73 3.63
CA ASP A 98 -8.35 8.82 2.92
C ASP A 98 -7.70 8.33 1.63
N PHE A 99 -7.06 7.18 1.68
CA PHE A 99 -6.43 6.57 0.51
C PHE A 99 -7.46 6.24 -0.56
N ARG A 100 -8.59 5.64 -0.19
CA ARG A 100 -9.66 5.34 -1.14
C ARG A 100 -10.19 6.62 -1.80
N SER A 101 -10.39 7.67 -1.02
CA SER A 101 -10.85 8.96 -1.55
C SER A 101 -9.87 9.51 -2.58
N MET A 102 -8.58 9.47 -2.29
CA MET A 102 -7.54 9.90 -3.22
C MET A 102 -7.56 9.08 -4.50
N MET A 103 -7.64 7.75 -4.40
CA MET A 103 -7.60 6.87 -5.56
C MET A 103 -8.86 6.95 -6.42
N HIS A 104 -9.99 7.36 -5.84
CA HIS A 104 -11.23 7.59 -6.58
C HIS A 104 -11.29 8.99 -7.22
N GLY A 105 -10.21 9.76 -7.15
CA GLY A 105 -10.13 11.07 -7.77
C GLY A 105 -10.83 12.18 -7.01
N LYS A 106 -11.24 11.94 -5.77
CA LYS A 106 -11.83 12.98 -4.93
C LYS A 106 -10.74 13.95 -4.48
N GLU A 107 -11.12 15.22 -4.34
CA GLU A 107 -10.20 16.20 -3.78
C GLU A 107 -9.92 15.86 -2.33
N VAL A 108 -8.63 15.83 -1.98
CA VAL A 108 -8.19 15.62 -0.61
C VAL A 108 -7.29 16.79 -0.20
N SER A 109 -7.36 17.16 1.07
CA SER A 109 -6.55 18.27 1.58
C SER A 109 -5.07 17.89 1.62
N GLN A 110 -4.20 18.91 1.65
CA GLN A 110 -2.77 18.69 1.79
C GLN A 110 -2.45 17.94 3.10
N GLN A 111 -3.22 18.17 4.16
CA GLN A 111 -3.05 17.46 5.42
C GLN A 111 -3.27 15.95 5.26
N ILE A 112 -4.27 15.55 4.46
CA ILE A 112 -4.52 14.14 4.16
C ILE A 112 -3.35 13.55 3.36
N LEU A 113 -2.88 14.26 2.34
CA LEU A 113 -1.75 13.80 1.53
C LEU A 113 -0.49 13.64 2.37
N ASP A 114 -0.25 14.56 3.29
CA ASP A 114 0.90 14.48 4.20
C ASP A 114 0.83 13.24 5.10
N ARG A 115 -0.38 12.89 5.57
CA ARG A 115 -0.58 11.69 6.38
C ARG A 115 -0.41 10.40 5.57
N LEU A 116 -0.79 10.41 4.30
CA LEU A 116 -0.60 9.26 3.41
C LEU A 116 0.86 9.03 3.05
N ASP A 117 1.69 10.06 3.19
CA ASP A 117 3.13 10.02 2.95
C ASP A 117 3.45 9.40 1.58
N SER A 118 4.25 8.34 1.53
CA SER A 118 4.65 7.72 0.27
C SER A 118 3.48 7.18 -0.55
N LEU A 119 2.36 6.83 0.09
CA LEU A 119 1.16 6.37 -0.63
C LEU A 119 0.59 7.44 -1.57
N GLU A 120 0.88 8.71 -1.31
CA GLU A 120 0.51 9.81 -2.21
C GLU A 120 1.01 9.56 -3.64
N ALA A 121 2.17 8.94 -3.78
CA ALA A 121 2.77 8.65 -5.08
C ALA A 121 1.88 7.77 -5.97
N LEU A 122 0.99 6.99 -5.38
CA LEU A 122 0.10 6.10 -6.13
C LEU A 122 -0.98 6.84 -6.90
N GLN A 123 -1.13 8.16 -6.74
CA GLN A 123 -2.05 8.96 -7.54
C GLN A 123 -1.83 8.80 -9.04
N VAL A 124 -0.61 8.55 -9.47
CA VAL A 124 -0.28 8.36 -10.88
C VAL A 124 -1.04 7.17 -11.48
N VAL A 125 -1.39 6.19 -10.67
CA VAL A 125 -2.11 4.97 -11.10
C VAL A 125 -3.56 5.26 -11.46
N ARG A 126 -4.13 6.39 -11.03
CA ARG A 126 -5.53 6.77 -11.33
C ARG A 126 -5.84 6.86 -12.82
N ARG A 127 -4.82 7.08 -13.64
CA ARG A 127 -4.95 7.11 -15.10
C ARG A 127 -5.20 5.72 -15.71
N TYR A 128 -5.05 4.68 -14.91
CA TYR A 128 -5.13 3.30 -15.34
C TYR A 128 -6.14 2.56 -14.47
N PRO A 129 -7.46 2.61 -14.80
CA PRO A 129 -8.51 2.08 -13.92
C PRO A 129 -8.31 0.63 -13.50
N VAL A 130 -7.72 -0.21 -14.34
CA VAL A 130 -7.44 -1.61 -14.00
C VAL A 130 -6.37 -1.71 -12.92
N ARG A 131 -5.40 -0.79 -12.92
CA ARG A 131 -4.31 -0.77 -11.95
C ARG A 131 -4.73 -0.24 -10.58
N ILE A 132 -5.79 0.57 -10.53
CA ILE A 132 -6.30 1.08 -9.25
C ILE A 132 -6.70 -0.07 -8.34
N LYS A 133 -7.19 -1.16 -8.90
CA LYS A 133 -7.61 -2.35 -8.15
C LYS A 133 -6.43 -3.16 -7.60
N CYS A 134 -5.26 -2.97 -8.14
CA CYS A 134 -4.05 -3.58 -7.60
C CYS A 134 -3.66 -2.91 -6.31
#